data_ec19c9b244ecc212a1f8695cb091e124
#
_entry.id   ec19c9b244ecc212a1f8695cb091e124
#
_cell.length_a   1.000
_cell.length_b   1.000
_cell.length_c   1.000
_cell.angle_alpha   90.00
_cell.angle_beta   90.00
_cell.angle_gamma   90.00
#
_symmetry.space_group_name_H-M   'P 1'
#
loop_
_entity.id
_entity.type
_entity.pdbx_description
1 polymer ?
#
loop_
_entity_poly.entity_id
_entity_poly.type
_entity_poly.pdbx_seq_one_letter_code
_entity_poly.pdbx_strand_id
1 'polypeptide(L)'
;MKRPARSIILCGIKHCGKSTQGKRLAAALGLDFYDTDDLILEQCGMDARAIYKSQGKDAFMAAELKACEYLRDTLQAKGSQGQEAAAAKCAVIATGGGICQNEPAIAILKKLGTIVYLEVPEITAAGRIVREARFLPDGTIQNLPAYIANKNPADQKEVRAIFHDFYMERTKKYRSLADITVQAQGSRSENTKKILSELGLD
;
A
#
# COMPACT_ATOMS: atom_id res chain seq x y z
N MET A 1 -14.12 -19.04 -8.74
CA MET A 1 -13.13 -18.59 -7.74
C MET A 1 -13.74 -18.69 -6.36
N LYS A 2 -12.96 -19.20 -5.41
CA LYS A 2 -13.38 -19.26 -4.00
C LYS A 2 -13.41 -17.84 -3.41
N ARG A 3 -14.33 -17.60 -2.46
CA ARG A 3 -14.34 -16.34 -1.70
C ARG A 3 -13.34 -16.43 -0.55
N PRO A 4 -12.56 -15.35 -0.28
CA PRO A 4 -11.67 -15.34 0.86
C PRO A 4 -12.48 -15.31 2.17
N ALA A 5 -11.97 -15.97 3.20
CA ALA A 5 -12.57 -15.97 4.55
C ALA A 5 -12.30 -14.65 5.30
N ARG A 6 -11.32 -13.86 4.85
CA ARG A 6 -10.86 -12.59 5.45
C ARG A 6 -10.53 -11.59 4.36
N SER A 7 -10.47 -10.31 4.70
CA SER A 7 -10.01 -9.28 3.77
C SER A 7 -8.59 -9.55 3.25
N ILE A 8 -8.28 -9.08 2.04
CA ILE A 8 -6.94 -9.16 1.44
C ILE A 8 -6.30 -7.79 1.54
N ILE A 9 -5.17 -7.71 2.23
CA ILE A 9 -4.47 -6.45 2.47
C ILE A 9 -3.16 -6.44 1.70
N LEU A 10 -3.10 -5.59 0.67
CA LEU A 10 -1.92 -5.44 -0.16
C LEU A 10 -0.98 -4.39 0.44
N CYS A 11 0.20 -4.81 0.83
CA CYS A 11 1.25 -3.92 1.30
C CYS A 11 2.50 -4.00 0.41
N GLY A 12 3.42 -3.05 0.60
CA GLY A 12 4.67 -2.98 -0.14
C GLY A 12 5.09 -1.55 -0.42
N ILE A 13 6.29 -1.39 -0.94
CA ILE A 13 6.88 -0.09 -1.24
C ILE A 13 6.05 0.71 -2.25
N LYS A 14 6.29 2.01 -2.32
CA LYS A 14 5.66 2.87 -3.32
C LYS A 14 5.94 2.32 -4.73
N HIS A 15 4.95 2.41 -5.62
CA HIS A 15 5.01 1.93 -7.02
C HIS A 15 5.17 0.41 -7.22
N CYS A 16 4.98 -0.44 -6.21
CA CYS A 16 4.96 -1.89 -6.40
C CYS A 16 3.67 -2.42 -7.06
N GLY A 17 2.63 -1.59 -7.20
CA GLY A 17 1.41 -1.94 -7.94
C GLY A 17 0.20 -2.31 -7.07
N LYS A 18 0.20 -2.01 -5.77
CA LYS A 18 -0.89 -2.33 -4.83
C LYS A 18 -2.28 -1.93 -5.32
N SER A 19 -2.49 -0.66 -5.62
CA SER A 19 -3.79 -0.14 -6.07
C SER A 19 -4.25 -0.80 -7.37
N THR A 20 -3.32 -1.03 -8.32
CA THR A 20 -3.63 -1.72 -9.57
C THR A 20 -4.04 -3.18 -9.33
N GLN A 21 -3.29 -3.91 -8.51
CA GLN A 21 -3.60 -5.30 -8.19
C GLN A 21 -4.85 -5.40 -7.30
N GLY A 22 -5.02 -4.46 -6.37
CA GLY A 22 -6.18 -4.38 -5.50
C GLY A 22 -7.49 -4.26 -6.28
N LYS A 23 -7.57 -3.32 -7.22
CA LYS A 23 -8.74 -3.15 -8.11
C LYS A 23 -9.03 -4.40 -8.93
N ARG A 24 -7.99 -5.07 -9.44
CA ARG A 24 -8.13 -6.30 -10.24
C ARG A 24 -8.61 -7.48 -9.39
N LEU A 25 -8.06 -7.65 -8.19
CA LEU A 25 -8.47 -8.71 -7.26
C LEU A 25 -9.91 -8.49 -6.80
N ALA A 26 -10.27 -7.26 -6.43
CA ALA A 26 -11.63 -6.91 -6.03
C ALA A 26 -12.64 -7.22 -7.13
N ALA A 27 -12.35 -6.81 -8.38
CA ALA A 27 -13.19 -7.13 -9.52
C ALA A 27 -13.30 -8.65 -9.77
N ALA A 28 -12.19 -9.39 -9.66
CA ALA A 28 -12.18 -10.83 -9.87
C ALA A 28 -12.96 -11.62 -8.79
N LEU A 29 -12.94 -11.14 -7.54
CA LEU A 29 -13.56 -11.80 -6.39
C LEU A 29 -14.96 -11.26 -6.05
N GLY A 30 -15.43 -10.21 -6.72
CA GLY A 30 -16.70 -9.56 -6.41
C GLY A 30 -16.69 -8.89 -5.02
N LEU A 31 -15.57 -8.27 -4.65
CA LEU A 31 -15.36 -7.61 -3.36
C LEU A 31 -15.25 -6.09 -3.51
N ASP A 32 -15.53 -5.37 -2.42
CA ASP A 32 -15.24 -3.94 -2.34
C ASP A 32 -13.72 -3.70 -2.36
N PHE A 33 -13.28 -2.59 -2.96
CA PHE A 33 -11.89 -2.15 -2.96
C PHE A 33 -11.75 -0.85 -2.18
N TYR A 34 -10.71 -0.78 -1.35
CA TYR A 34 -10.32 0.42 -0.62
C TYR A 34 -8.82 0.69 -0.82
N ASP A 35 -8.46 1.98 -0.95
CA ASP A 35 -7.07 2.43 -0.90
C ASP A 35 -6.92 3.38 0.30
N THR A 36 -5.97 3.11 1.20
CA THR A 36 -5.81 3.95 2.40
C THR A 36 -5.37 5.37 2.06
N ASP A 37 -4.65 5.59 0.95
CA ASP A 37 -4.26 6.92 0.51
C ASP A 37 -5.49 7.72 0.01
N ASP A 38 -6.46 7.06 -0.66
CA ASP A 38 -7.73 7.67 -1.07
C ASP A 38 -8.59 8.02 0.16
N LEU A 39 -8.65 7.14 1.17
CA LEU A 39 -9.38 7.40 2.42
C LEU A 39 -8.78 8.56 3.21
N ILE A 40 -7.45 8.67 3.26
CA ILE A 40 -6.79 9.82 3.90
C ILE A 40 -7.18 11.12 3.20
N LEU A 41 -7.17 11.14 1.86
CA LEU A 41 -7.58 12.31 1.09
C LEU A 41 -9.04 12.69 1.37
N GLU A 42 -9.95 11.71 1.40
CA GLU A 42 -11.38 11.92 1.67
C GLU A 42 -11.61 12.46 3.09
N GLN A 43 -10.93 11.92 4.10
CA GLN A 43 -11.13 12.29 5.50
C GLN A 43 -10.43 13.58 5.92
N CYS A 44 -9.27 13.87 5.33
CA CYS A 44 -8.43 15.00 5.72
C CYS A 44 -8.50 16.18 4.74
N GLY A 45 -9.11 16.01 3.54
CA GLY A 45 -9.09 17.01 2.47
C GLY A 45 -7.70 17.28 1.89
N MET A 46 -6.68 16.53 2.31
CA MET A 46 -5.29 16.64 1.88
C MET A 46 -4.72 15.26 1.58
N ASP A 47 -3.88 15.17 0.54
CA ASP A 47 -3.17 13.93 0.26
C ASP A 47 -2.05 13.64 1.29
N ALA A 48 -1.63 12.40 1.35
CA ALA A 48 -0.58 11.91 2.25
C ALA A 48 0.72 12.73 2.19
N ARG A 49 1.10 13.21 1.00
CA ARG A 49 2.30 14.04 0.79
C ARG A 49 2.12 15.44 1.37
N ALA A 50 0.96 16.05 1.17
CA ALA A 50 0.63 17.37 1.70
C ALA A 50 0.61 17.34 3.24
N ILE A 51 -0.02 16.33 3.85
CA ILE A 51 -0.01 16.14 5.31
C ILE A 51 1.43 16.00 5.82
N TYR A 52 2.21 15.11 5.22
CA TYR A 52 3.60 14.88 5.64
C TYR A 52 4.45 16.15 5.55
N LYS A 53 4.28 16.94 4.47
CA LYS A 53 5.03 18.18 4.24
C LYS A 53 4.63 19.31 5.19
N SER A 54 3.33 19.47 5.47
CA SER A 54 2.83 20.61 6.26
C SER A 54 2.74 20.34 7.75
N GLN A 55 2.51 19.07 8.16
CA GLN A 55 2.22 18.69 9.54
C GLN A 55 3.19 17.64 10.10
N GLY A 56 4.08 17.09 9.24
CA GLY A 56 5.11 16.14 9.67
C GLY A 56 4.67 14.67 9.69
N LYS A 57 5.61 13.84 10.14
CA LYS A 57 5.47 12.38 10.15
C LYS A 57 4.35 11.90 11.06
N ASP A 58 4.24 12.47 12.25
CA ASP A 58 3.30 11.98 13.27
C ASP A 58 1.85 12.26 12.86
N ALA A 59 1.57 13.42 12.28
CA ALA A 59 0.25 13.73 11.73
C ALA A 59 -0.12 12.80 10.58
N PHE A 60 0.82 12.46 9.71
CA PHE A 60 0.60 11.48 8.64
C PHE A 60 0.32 10.08 9.21
N MET A 61 1.09 9.61 10.20
CA MET A 61 0.84 8.32 10.85
C MET A 61 -0.52 8.28 11.56
N ALA A 62 -0.95 9.39 12.18
CA ALA A 62 -2.29 9.50 12.77
C ALA A 62 -3.40 9.43 11.70
N ALA A 63 -3.21 10.03 10.53
CA ALA A 63 -4.15 9.94 9.41
C ALA A 63 -4.23 8.51 8.84
N GLU A 64 -3.09 7.80 8.69
CA GLU A 64 -3.08 6.39 8.30
C GLU A 64 -3.82 5.50 9.31
N LEU A 65 -3.61 5.74 10.61
CA LEU A 65 -4.30 5.01 11.66
C LEU A 65 -5.81 5.22 11.57
N LYS A 66 -6.27 6.47 11.45
CA LYS A 66 -7.69 6.81 11.27
C LYS A 66 -8.32 6.12 10.07
N ALA A 67 -7.62 6.08 8.93
CA ALA A 67 -8.11 5.37 7.75
C ALA A 67 -8.28 3.87 8.02
N CYS A 68 -7.37 3.25 8.77
CA CYS A 68 -7.49 1.84 9.18
C CYS A 68 -8.62 1.60 10.18
N GLU A 69 -8.85 2.52 11.12
CA GLU A 69 -9.98 2.48 12.06
C GLU A 69 -11.32 2.58 11.31
N TYR A 70 -11.43 3.52 10.38
CA TYR A 70 -12.60 3.65 9.51
C TYR A 70 -12.90 2.36 8.73
N LEU A 71 -11.87 1.71 8.17
CA LEU A 71 -12.03 0.43 7.48
C LEU A 71 -12.55 -0.66 8.42
N ARG A 72 -11.98 -0.77 9.61
CA ARG A 72 -12.45 -1.71 10.65
C ARG A 72 -13.95 -1.50 10.91
N ASP A 73 -14.35 -0.27 11.21
CA ASP A 73 -15.73 0.05 11.61
C ASP A 73 -16.69 -0.16 10.44
N THR A 74 -16.29 0.23 9.23
CA THR A 74 -17.08 0.04 8.00
C THR A 74 -17.31 -1.45 7.68
N LEU A 75 -16.28 -2.28 7.78
CA LEU A 75 -16.39 -3.71 7.45
C LEU A 75 -17.16 -4.48 8.54
N GLN A 76 -17.06 -4.07 9.80
CA GLN A 76 -17.86 -4.62 10.89
C GLN A 76 -19.35 -4.24 10.77
N ALA A 77 -19.66 -2.98 10.49
CA ALA A 77 -21.04 -2.51 10.30
C ALA A 77 -21.74 -3.22 9.13
N LYS A 78 -21.03 -3.42 8.01
CA LYS A 78 -21.55 -4.14 6.84
C LYS A 78 -21.81 -5.63 7.13
N GLY A 79 -21.06 -6.24 8.03
CA GLY A 79 -21.26 -7.64 8.46
C GLY A 79 -22.51 -7.84 9.34
N SER A 80 -22.97 -6.77 10.01
CA SER A 80 -24.13 -6.83 10.94
C SER A 80 -25.49 -6.65 10.26
N GLN A 81 -25.55 -6.28 8.98
CA GLN A 81 -26.80 -5.90 8.28
C GLN A 81 -27.36 -6.98 7.33
N GLY A 82 -26.78 -8.18 7.25
CA GLY A 82 -27.23 -9.25 6.36
C GLY A 82 -27.88 -10.40 7.10
N GLN A 83 -28.94 -11.03 6.50
CA GLN A 83 -29.62 -12.21 7.04
C GLN A 83 -28.72 -13.48 7.10
N GLU A 84 -27.53 -13.47 6.57
CA GLU A 84 -26.47 -14.44 6.83
C GLU A 84 -25.48 -13.83 7.84
N ALA A 85 -25.89 -13.77 9.09
CA ALA A 85 -25.05 -13.39 10.20
C ALA A 85 -23.91 -14.39 10.35
N ALA A 86 -22.69 -13.99 9.98
CA ALA A 86 -21.42 -14.47 10.53
C ALA A 86 -20.19 -14.24 9.65
N ALA A 87 -20.27 -13.73 8.42
CA ALA A 87 -19.07 -13.39 7.66
C ALA A 87 -18.90 -11.87 7.66
N ALA A 88 -17.94 -11.34 8.42
CA ALA A 88 -17.47 -9.97 8.25
C ALA A 88 -17.27 -9.73 6.75
N LYS A 89 -17.81 -8.63 6.22
CA LYS A 89 -17.76 -8.39 4.78
C LYS A 89 -16.29 -8.19 4.37
N CYS A 90 -15.73 -9.17 3.66
CA CYS A 90 -14.35 -9.11 3.19
C CYS A 90 -14.19 -8.03 2.13
N ALA A 91 -13.04 -7.41 2.09
CA ALA A 91 -12.66 -6.41 1.09
C ALA A 91 -11.21 -6.63 0.63
N VAL A 92 -10.84 -6.00 -0.47
CA VAL A 92 -9.44 -5.84 -0.87
C VAL A 92 -8.99 -4.44 -0.50
N ILE A 93 -7.91 -4.34 0.26
CA ILE A 93 -7.38 -3.09 0.80
C ILE A 93 -5.95 -2.90 0.28
N ALA A 94 -5.69 -1.79 -0.41
CA ALA A 94 -4.34 -1.33 -0.73
C ALA A 94 -3.87 -0.32 0.32
N THR A 95 -2.62 -0.42 0.75
CA THR A 95 -2.07 0.47 1.78
C THR A 95 -1.08 1.48 1.22
N GLY A 96 -0.84 2.57 1.93
CA GLY A 96 0.28 3.47 1.67
C GLY A 96 1.63 2.76 1.69
N GLY A 97 2.62 3.29 0.93
CA GLY A 97 3.96 2.68 0.80
C GLY A 97 4.84 2.80 2.06
N GLY A 98 4.34 3.40 3.13
CA GLY A 98 5.03 3.59 4.41
C GLY A 98 4.40 2.85 5.58
N ILE A 99 3.27 2.18 5.37
CA ILE A 99 2.43 1.58 6.43
C ILE A 99 3.19 0.63 7.37
N CYS A 100 4.27 -0.02 6.90
CA CYS A 100 5.10 -0.90 7.73
C CYS A 100 5.79 -0.20 8.91
N GLN A 101 5.79 1.12 8.97
CA GLN A 101 6.32 1.91 10.09
C GLN A 101 5.24 2.30 11.10
N ASN A 102 3.96 2.07 10.78
CA ASN A 102 2.81 2.43 11.61
C ASN A 102 2.26 1.19 12.32
N GLU A 103 2.89 0.81 13.43
CA GLU A 103 2.53 -0.40 14.17
C GLU A 103 1.06 -0.45 14.60
N PRO A 104 0.44 0.65 15.13
CA PRO A 104 -0.98 0.64 15.46
C PRO A 104 -1.89 0.35 14.26
N ALA A 105 -1.60 0.94 13.09
CA ALA A 105 -2.36 0.70 11.86
C ALA A 105 -2.19 -0.76 11.38
N ILE A 106 -0.97 -1.30 11.42
CA ILE A 106 -0.70 -2.70 11.09
C ILE A 106 -1.46 -3.66 12.03
N ALA A 107 -1.54 -3.35 13.33
CA ALA A 107 -2.28 -4.18 14.28
C ALA A 107 -3.78 -4.27 13.94
N ILE A 108 -4.38 -3.18 13.45
CA ILE A 108 -5.77 -3.19 12.95
C ILE A 108 -5.85 -4.03 11.68
N LEU A 109 -4.98 -3.81 10.70
CA LEU A 109 -5.00 -4.51 9.42
C LEU A 109 -4.83 -6.02 9.60
N LYS A 110 -3.96 -6.49 10.49
CA LYS A 110 -3.78 -7.92 10.83
C LYS A 110 -5.06 -8.56 11.37
N LYS A 111 -5.87 -7.81 12.11
CA LYS A 111 -7.18 -8.30 12.58
C LYS A 111 -8.20 -8.37 11.46
N LEU A 112 -8.14 -7.48 10.48
CA LEU A 112 -9.08 -7.42 9.35
C LEU A 112 -8.83 -8.49 8.30
N GLY A 113 -7.57 -8.85 8.03
CA GLY A 113 -7.31 -9.70 6.89
C GLY A 113 -5.92 -10.32 6.83
N THR A 114 -5.67 -10.98 5.70
CA THR A 114 -4.38 -11.55 5.32
C THR A 114 -3.51 -10.48 4.69
N ILE A 115 -2.33 -10.26 5.24
CA ILE A 115 -1.36 -9.29 4.71
C ILE A 115 -0.53 -9.94 3.61
N VAL A 116 -0.68 -9.41 2.39
CA VAL A 116 0.03 -9.84 1.19
C VAL A 116 1.07 -8.77 0.82
N TYR A 117 2.34 -9.11 0.95
CA TYR A 117 3.43 -8.24 0.51
C TYR A 117 3.68 -8.42 -0.98
N LEU A 118 3.50 -7.33 -1.75
CA LEU A 118 3.88 -7.27 -3.16
C LEU A 118 5.35 -6.85 -3.27
N GLU A 119 6.21 -7.82 -3.43
CA GLU A 119 7.64 -7.59 -3.59
C GLU A 119 8.00 -7.39 -5.06
N VAL A 120 8.63 -6.27 -5.36
CA VAL A 120 9.17 -5.96 -6.69
C VAL A 120 10.68 -5.76 -6.59
N PRO A 121 11.48 -6.11 -7.60
CA PRO A 121 12.91 -5.82 -7.60
C PRO A 121 13.18 -4.33 -7.41
N GLU A 122 14.23 -4.02 -6.66
CA GLU A 122 14.65 -2.64 -6.40
C GLU A 122 14.80 -1.82 -7.68
N ILE A 123 15.46 -2.39 -8.68
CA ILE A 123 15.68 -1.71 -9.96
C ILE A 123 14.37 -1.31 -10.64
N THR A 124 13.33 -2.14 -10.50
CA THR A 124 12.00 -1.86 -11.04
C THR A 124 11.33 -0.70 -10.32
N ALA A 125 11.35 -0.72 -8.99
CA ALA A 125 10.74 0.32 -8.17
C ALA A 125 11.48 1.66 -8.29
N ALA A 126 12.82 1.65 -8.22
CA ALA A 126 13.67 2.81 -8.44
C ALA A 126 13.46 3.42 -9.84
N GLY A 127 13.38 2.56 -10.86
CA GLY A 127 13.11 3.00 -12.23
C GLY A 127 11.76 3.70 -12.40
N ARG A 128 10.73 3.26 -11.66
CA ARG A 128 9.41 3.93 -11.66
C ARG A 128 9.46 5.29 -10.98
N ILE A 129 10.17 5.41 -9.84
CA ILE A 129 10.37 6.68 -9.13
C ILE A 129 11.09 7.69 -10.03
N VAL A 130 12.20 7.28 -10.65
CA VAL A 130 12.99 8.15 -11.53
C VAL A 130 12.18 8.59 -12.76
N ARG A 131 11.34 7.73 -13.32
CA ARG A 131 10.48 8.06 -14.47
C ARG A 131 9.42 9.11 -14.13
N GLU A 132 8.91 9.12 -12.90
CA GLU A 132 7.93 10.10 -12.43
C GLU A 132 8.58 11.41 -11.99
N ALA A 133 9.85 11.38 -11.61
CA ALA A 133 10.62 12.56 -11.22
C ALA A 133 10.84 13.48 -12.43
N ARG A 134 10.73 14.79 -12.19
CA ARG A 134 11.03 15.82 -13.18
C ARG A 134 12.30 16.55 -12.73
N PHE A 135 13.35 16.39 -13.51
CA PHE A 135 14.63 17.07 -13.31
C PHE A 135 14.59 18.41 -14.06
N LEU A 136 14.61 19.52 -13.33
CA LEU A 136 14.56 20.87 -13.89
C LEU A 136 15.95 21.45 -14.12
N PRO A 137 16.10 22.40 -15.07
CA PRO A 137 17.41 23.01 -15.38
C PRO A 137 18.06 23.76 -14.21
N ASP A 138 17.27 24.22 -13.23
CA ASP A 138 17.73 24.87 -12.01
C ASP A 138 18.25 23.92 -10.93
N GLY A 139 18.32 22.61 -11.22
CA GLY A 139 18.71 21.56 -10.30
C GLY A 139 17.58 21.05 -9.39
N THR A 140 16.39 21.64 -9.47
CA THR A 140 15.23 21.18 -8.69
C THR A 140 14.69 19.86 -9.25
N ILE A 141 14.39 18.91 -8.36
CA ILE A 141 13.74 17.65 -8.75
C ILE A 141 12.33 17.62 -8.16
N GLN A 142 11.34 17.58 -9.05
CA GLN A 142 9.92 17.50 -8.68
C GLN A 142 9.41 16.06 -8.69
N ASN A 143 8.25 15.84 -8.05
CA ASN A 143 7.53 14.57 -7.99
C ASN A 143 8.28 13.42 -7.30
N LEU A 144 9.31 13.71 -6.52
CA LEU A 144 9.95 12.71 -5.67
C LEU A 144 9.03 12.30 -4.50
N PRO A 145 9.10 11.05 -4.02
CA PRO A 145 8.57 10.67 -2.72
C PRO A 145 9.16 11.58 -1.62
N ALA A 146 8.33 11.95 -0.61
CA ALA A 146 8.75 12.89 0.43
C ALA A 146 10.04 12.46 1.14
N TYR A 147 10.22 11.17 1.42
CA TYR A 147 11.42 10.64 2.09
C TYR A 147 12.70 10.77 1.26
N ILE A 148 12.59 10.89 -0.07
CA ILE A 148 13.71 11.17 -0.96
C ILE A 148 13.90 12.69 -1.07
N ALA A 149 12.80 13.43 -1.31
CA ALA A 149 12.83 14.87 -1.46
C ALA A 149 13.44 15.58 -0.25
N ASN A 150 13.15 15.12 0.97
CA ASN A 150 13.68 15.70 2.22
C ASN A 150 15.21 15.53 2.37
N LYS A 151 15.84 14.69 1.57
CA LYS A 151 17.31 14.53 1.54
C LYS A 151 17.98 15.40 0.46
N ASN A 152 17.19 16.18 -0.28
CA ASN A 152 17.65 17.13 -1.31
C ASN A 152 18.65 16.50 -2.30
N PRO A 153 18.31 15.39 -2.99
CA PRO A 153 19.22 14.78 -3.94
C PRO A 153 19.54 15.74 -5.10
N ALA A 154 20.79 15.77 -5.52
CA ALA A 154 21.23 16.63 -6.61
C ALA A 154 20.95 16.01 -7.99
N ASP A 155 20.91 14.70 -8.10
CA ASP A 155 20.78 13.99 -9.36
C ASP A 155 20.06 12.64 -9.24
N GLN A 156 19.89 11.96 -10.38
CA GLN A 156 19.27 10.63 -10.44
C GLN A 156 20.06 9.55 -9.67
N LYS A 157 21.38 9.66 -9.59
CA LYS A 157 22.23 8.71 -8.89
C LYS A 157 21.98 8.80 -7.38
N GLU A 158 21.91 10.00 -6.85
CA GLU A 158 21.57 10.21 -5.44
C GLU A 158 20.15 9.79 -5.11
N VAL A 159 19.17 10.07 -6.00
CA VAL A 159 17.80 9.55 -5.85
C VAL A 159 17.79 8.03 -5.70
N ARG A 160 18.58 7.30 -6.51
CA ARG A 160 18.68 5.84 -6.43
C ARG A 160 19.38 5.36 -5.17
N ALA A 161 20.45 6.05 -4.73
CA ALA A 161 21.16 5.71 -3.50
C ALA A 161 20.27 5.88 -2.26
N ILE A 162 19.56 6.99 -2.15
CA ILE A 162 18.61 7.25 -1.08
C ILE A 162 17.48 6.20 -1.10
N PHE A 163 16.99 5.85 -2.30
CA PHE A 163 15.96 4.82 -2.43
C PHE A 163 16.46 3.45 -2.00
N HIS A 164 17.72 3.09 -2.28
CA HIS A 164 18.32 1.81 -1.87
C HIS A 164 18.21 1.58 -0.36
N ASP A 165 18.62 2.55 0.45
CA ASP A 165 18.56 2.46 1.90
C ASP A 165 17.12 2.20 2.39
N PHE A 166 16.16 2.96 1.84
CA PHE A 166 14.73 2.78 2.14
C PHE A 166 14.20 1.43 1.67
N TYR A 167 14.64 0.98 0.50
CA TYR A 167 14.23 -0.30 -0.04
C TYR A 167 14.66 -1.44 0.87
N MET A 168 15.92 -1.45 1.29
CA MET A 168 16.48 -2.50 2.15
C MET A 168 15.77 -2.54 3.52
N GLU A 169 15.59 -1.39 4.16
CA GLU A 169 14.89 -1.30 5.45
C GLU A 169 13.44 -1.78 5.34
N ARG A 170 12.70 -1.25 4.38
CA ARG A 170 11.26 -1.53 4.25
C ARG A 170 10.98 -2.95 3.78
N THR A 171 11.78 -3.49 2.86
CA THR A 171 11.63 -4.87 2.41
C THR A 171 11.77 -5.85 3.58
N LYS A 172 12.76 -5.63 4.46
CA LYS A 172 12.93 -6.43 5.66
C LYS A 172 11.68 -6.37 6.57
N LYS A 173 11.14 -5.15 6.80
CA LYS A 173 9.92 -4.95 7.59
C LYS A 173 8.70 -5.60 6.94
N TYR A 174 8.48 -5.39 5.64
CA TYR A 174 7.34 -5.98 4.94
C TYR A 174 7.37 -7.51 4.98
N ARG A 175 8.53 -8.14 4.77
CA ARG A 175 8.68 -9.59 4.87
C ARG A 175 8.36 -10.12 6.27
N SER A 176 8.70 -9.39 7.32
CA SER A 176 8.38 -9.79 8.71
C SER A 176 6.92 -9.58 9.11
N LEU A 177 6.20 -8.71 8.42
CA LEU A 177 4.80 -8.38 8.72
C LEU A 177 3.81 -9.21 7.92
N ALA A 178 4.21 -9.64 6.70
CA ALA A 178 3.34 -10.30 5.75
C ALA A 178 3.05 -11.76 6.12
N ASP A 179 1.82 -12.18 5.90
CA ASP A 179 1.42 -13.59 5.94
C ASP A 179 1.86 -14.29 4.65
N ILE A 180 1.84 -13.57 3.52
CA ILE A 180 2.19 -14.06 2.18
C ILE A 180 3.06 -13.03 1.47
N THR A 181 4.13 -13.48 0.81
CA THR A 181 4.98 -12.64 -0.05
C THR A 181 4.85 -13.08 -1.49
N VAL A 182 4.45 -12.16 -2.38
CA VAL A 182 4.29 -12.41 -3.81
C VAL A 182 5.32 -11.61 -4.61
N GLN A 183 6.13 -12.31 -5.40
CA GLN A 183 7.08 -11.69 -6.33
C GLN A 183 6.35 -11.10 -7.53
N ALA A 184 6.10 -9.78 -7.52
CA ALA A 184 5.31 -9.06 -8.51
C ALA A 184 6.18 -8.59 -9.70
N GLN A 185 6.75 -9.55 -10.45
CA GLN A 185 7.69 -9.30 -11.56
C GLN A 185 7.06 -9.46 -12.95
N GLY A 186 5.89 -10.08 -13.03
CA GLY A 186 5.17 -10.33 -14.28
C GLY A 186 4.30 -9.16 -14.74
N SER A 187 3.53 -9.41 -15.81
CA SER A 187 2.44 -8.55 -16.25
C SER A 187 1.39 -8.36 -15.14
N ARG A 188 0.52 -7.38 -15.32
CA ARG A 188 -0.58 -7.15 -14.36
C ARG A 188 -1.45 -8.39 -14.16
N SER A 189 -1.73 -9.13 -15.24
CA SER A 189 -2.56 -10.34 -15.21
C SER A 189 -1.85 -11.51 -14.51
N GLU A 190 -0.58 -11.74 -14.82
CA GLU A 190 0.22 -12.77 -14.17
C GLU A 190 0.37 -12.53 -12.67
N ASN A 191 0.62 -11.28 -12.27
CA ASN A 191 0.70 -10.94 -10.86
C ASN A 191 -0.65 -11.14 -10.14
N THR A 192 -1.79 -10.81 -10.79
CA THR A 192 -3.12 -11.11 -10.22
C THR A 192 -3.31 -12.62 -10.01
N LYS A 193 -2.96 -13.44 -11.00
CA LYS A 193 -3.05 -14.90 -10.90
C LYS A 193 -2.16 -15.44 -9.77
N LYS A 194 -0.92 -14.97 -9.67
CA LYS A 194 -0.01 -15.37 -8.59
C LYS A 194 -0.60 -15.05 -7.21
N ILE A 195 -1.16 -13.84 -7.03
CA ILE A 195 -1.77 -13.47 -5.76
C ILE A 195 -2.95 -14.39 -5.43
N LEU A 196 -3.82 -14.68 -6.39
CA LEU A 196 -4.95 -15.59 -6.19
C LEU A 196 -4.48 -17.01 -5.83
N SER A 197 -3.46 -17.52 -6.51
CA SER A 197 -2.88 -18.83 -6.26
C SER A 197 -2.26 -18.94 -4.86
N GLU A 198 -1.46 -17.97 -4.46
CA GLU A 198 -0.85 -17.92 -3.12
C GLU A 198 -1.90 -17.80 -1.99
N LEU A 199 -3.07 -17.23 -2.30
CA LEU A 199 -4.20 -17.15 -1.38
C LEU A 199 -5.10 -18.42 -1.43
N GLY A 200 -4.86 -19.37 -2.36
CA GLY A 200 -5.72 -20.55 -2.57
C GLY A 200 -7.10 -20.23 -3.09
N LEU A 201 -7.25 -19.16 -3.91
CA LEU A 201 -8.52 -18.61 -4.42
C LEU A 201 -8.72 -18.80 -5.93
N ASP A 202 -7.77 -19.39 -6.63
CA ASP A 202 -7.82 -19.73 -8.07
C ASP A 202 -8.78 -20.90 -8.41
#